data_f7cf13d249206da1848a79127620282a
#
_entry.id   f7cf13d249206da1848a79127620282a
#
_cell.length_a   1.000
_cell.length_b   1.000
_cell.length_c   1.000
_cell.angle_alpha   90.00
_cell.angle_beta   90.00
_cell.angle_gamma   90.00
#
_symmetry.space_group_name_H-M   'P 1'
#
loop_
_entity.id
_entity.type
_entity.pdbx_description
1 polymer ?
#
loop_
_entity_poly.entity_id
_entity_poly.type
_entity_poly.pdbx_seq_one_letter_code
_entity_poly.pdbx_strand_id
1 'polypeptide(L)'
;MMRRTRLFLIVLLVAGLAPGLWWRMPLPPLRHDEGVTVTRLSGLPAKVGEMEVEGAWELESRNEHFGGFSALAMTDGSTLLAASDKARFMRIAVPPGRNIAAGELGYFRPGGAQDKRLSDLEALAHDPETGMIWASYENLNTIERVSADGKRTTARLPGTGDWPARSGAEAIERLPDGRFVVIAESRGGDAGSPALLFPGDPLGKGEPLAFRFKGPEGYSPTGTAALPDGRLLVLMRTWRFGVPPAFRCLIALADPAQIASGEVWTGRVVARLQPPLPSDNYEGIAVRPRADGSFTVWVISDDNFMRHQRTLLLQLRWQERTHEKARGKPRASSKIQQG
;
A
#
# COMPACT_ATOMS: atom_id res chain seq x y z
N MET A 1 44.48 28.88 -16.83
CA MET A 1 43.24 28.25 -17.34
C MET A 1 42.70 27.14 -16.41
N MET A 2 43.47 26.17 -15.98
CA MET A 2 43.05 25.04 -15.12
C MET A 2 42.31 25.41 -13.81
N ARG A 3 42.69 26.48 -13.12
CA ARG A 3 42.02 26.89 -11.84
C ARG A 3 40.58 27.39 -12.05
N ARG A 4 40.30 28.13 -13.11
CA ARG A 4 38.96 28.66 -13.42
C ARG A 4 38.01 27.54 -13.85
N THR A 5 38.49 26.57 -14.63
CA THR A 5 37.72 25.41 -15.04
C THR A 5 37.36 24.50 -13.86
N ARG A 6 38.32 24.28 -12.93
CA ARG A 6 38.04 23.53 -11.68
C ARG A 6 37.01 24.24 -10.81
N LEU A 7 37.11 25.55 -10.64
CA LEU A 7 36.15 26.33 -9.87
C LEU A 7 34.75 26.25 -10.49
N PHE A 8 34.65 26.35 -11.83
CA PHE A 8 33.39 26.22 -12.55
C PHE A 8 32.78 24.83 -12.41
N LEU A 9 33.55 23.76 -12.46
CA LEU A 9 33.10 22.39 -12.24
C LEU A 9 32.64 22.15 -10.79
N ILE A 10 33.33 22.74 -9.80
CA ILE A 10 32.92 22.69 -8.39
C ILE A 10 31.60 23.43 -8.20
N VAL A 11 31.41 24.61 -8.78
CA VAL A 11 30.15 25.37 -8.71
C VAL A 11 29.01 24.59 -9.37
N LEU A 12 29.23 23.96 -10.53
CA LEU A 12 28.25 23.11 -11.19
C LEU A 12 27.90 21.89 -10.34
N LEU A 13 28.90 21.25 -9.71
CA LEU A 13 28.65 20.12 -8.82
C LEU A 13 27.86 20.52 -7.59
N VAL A 14 28.22 21.64 -6.94
CA VAL A 14 27.50 22.18 -5.79
C VAL A 14 26.08 22.63 -6.18
N ALA A 15 25.90 23.29 -7.32
CA ALA A 15 24.60 23.67 -7.84
C ALA A 15 23.74 22.44 -8.22
N GLY A 16 24.38 21.38 -8.72
CA GLY A 16 23.68 20.11 -9.03
C GLY A 16 23.30 19.31 -7.78
N LEU A 17 24.05 19.44 -6.70
CA LEU A 17 23.76 18.78 -5.41
C LEU A 17 22.80 19.61 -4.52
N ALA A 18 22.77 20.94 -4.68
CA ALA A 18 21.95 21.82 -3.87
C ALA A 18 20.43 21.49 -3.90
N PRO A 19 19.81 21.15 -5.06
CA PRO A 19 18.42 20.73 -5.07
C PRO A 19 18.13 19.51 -4.21
N GLY A 20 19.03 18.52 -4.19
CA GLY A 20 18.85 17.31 -3.38
C GLY A 20 18.83 17.57 -1.88
N LEU A 21 19.58 18.58 -1.43
CA LEU A 21 19.58 19.03 -0.03
C LEU A 21 18.36 19.91 0.30
N TRP A 22 17.84 20.64 -0.68
CA TRP A 22 16.68 21.52 -0.51
C TRP A 22 15.35 20.75 -0.48
N TRP A 23 15.31 19.58 -1.10
CA TRP A 23 14.11 18.77 -1.18
C TRP A 23 13.84 17.91 0.04
N ARG A 24 14.86 17.64 0.84
CA ARG A 24 14.68 16.95 2.11
C ARG A 24 14.13 17.92 3.17
N MET A 25 13.13 17.49 3.88
CA MET A 25 12.70 18.19 5.09
C MET A 25 13.88 18.19 6.09
N PRO A 26 14.16 19.33 6.76
CA PRO A 26 15.07 19.29 7.91
C PRO A 26 14.49 18.28 8.90
N LEU A 27 15.38 17.49 9.52
CA LEU A 27 14.96 16.61 10.60
C LEU A 27 14.18 17.47 11.61
N PRO A 28 12.93 17.14 11.92
CA PRO A 28 12.17 17.87 12.91
C PRO A 28 12.93 17.82 14.25
N PRO A 29 12.88 18.88 15.05
CA PRO A 29 13.36 18.79 16.43
C PRO A 29 12.60 17.64 17.09
N LEU A 30 13.27 16.88 17.97
CA LEU A 30 12.70 15.77 18.74
C LEU A 30 11.52 16.29 19.56
N ARG A 31 10.33 16.24 19.01
CA ARG A 31 9.06 16.61 19.64
C ARG A 31 8.17 15.39 19.67
N HIS A 32 7.94 14.86 20.86
CA HIS A 32 7.08 13.70 21.05
C HIS A 32 5.62 14.07 21.33
N ASP A 33 5.35 15.33 21.63
CA ASP A 33 4.08 15.86 22.14
C ASP A 33 3.23 16.57 21.08
N GLU A 34 3.75 16.73 19.86
CA GLU A 34 3.02 17.40 18.80
C GLU A 34 2.02 16.46 18.13
N GLY A 35 0.76 16.87 18.12
CA GLY A 35 -0.34 16.14 17.47
C GLY A 35 -0.28 16.23 15.94
N VAL A 36 -1.20 15.54 15.29
CA VAL A 36 -1.34 15.56 13.83
C VAL A 36 -2.49 16.48 13.43
N THR A 37 -2.20 17.41 12.54
CA THR A 37 -3.21 18.24 11.88
C THR A 37 -3.82 17.47 10.72
N VAL A 38 -5.15 17.43 10.64
CA VAL A 38 -5.91 16.74 9.58
C VAL A 38 -6.68 17.78 8.80
N THR A 39 -6.27 18.06 7.57
CA THR A 39 -6.89 19.07 6.70
C THR A 39 -7.64 18.39 5.56
N ARG A 40 -8.96 18.56 5.48
CA ARG A 40 -9.75 18.03 4.36
C ARG A 40 -9.49 18.82 3.09
N LEU A 41 -9.21 18.13 2.00
CA LEU A 41 -8.98 18.72 0.69
C LEU A 41 -10.31 18.93 -0.04
N SER A 42 -10.36 19.97 -0.88
CA SER A 42 -11.50 20.34 -1.72
C SER A 42 -11.19 20.15 -3.21
N GLY A 43 -12.20 20.31 -4.07
CA GLY A 43 -12.02 20.23 -5.52
C GLY A 43 -11.74 18.81 -6.03
N LEU A 44 -12.17 17.78 -5.29
CA LEU A 44 -11.95 16.38 -5.64
C LEU A 44 -12.87 15.97 -6.80
N PRO A 45 -12.42 15.08 -7.70
CA PRO A 45 -13.28 14.47 -8.70
C PRO A 45 -14.30 13.55 -8.01
N ALA A 46 -15.49 13.42 -8.57
CA ALA A 46 -16.51 12.54 -8.00
C ALA A 46 -16.13 11.05 -8.10
N LYS A 47 -15.35 10.67 -9.11
CA LYS A 47 -14.95 9.28 -9.39
C LYS A 47 -13.55 9.17 -9.94
N VAL A 48 -12.92 8.03 -9.66
CA VAL A 48 -11.67 7.57 -10.27
C VAL A 48 -11.84 6.11 -10.72
N GLY A 49 -11.97 5.90 -12.03
CA GLY A 49 -12.33 4.57 -12.56
C GLY A 49 -13.69 4.11 -12.05
N GLU A 50 -13.73 2.94 -11.41
CA GLU A 50 -14.95 2.34 -10.84
C GLU A 50 -15.28 2.83 -9.42
N MET A 51 -14.38 3.61 -8.79
CA MET A 51 -14.50 4.05 -7.41
C MET A 51 -15.04 5.48 -7.30
N GLU A 52 -15.91 5.73 -6.33
CA GLU A 52 -16.37 7.06 -5.93
C GLU A 52 -15.38 7.67 -4.94
N VAL A 53 -15.08 8.97 -5.07
CA VAL A 53 -14.21 9.67 -4.14
C VAL A 53 -15.05 10.30 -3.04
N GLU A 54 -14.95 9.77 -1.81
CA GLU A 54 -15.69 10.27 -0.65
C GLU A 54 -14.94 11.35 0.11
N GLY A 55 -13.59 11.35 0.04
CA GLY A 55 -12.76 12.36 0.68
C GLY A 55 -11.27 12.18 0.43
N ALA A 56 -10.55 13.24 0.70
CA ALA A 56 -9.11 13.26 0.78
C ALA A 56 -8.68 14.24 1.88
N TRP A 57 -7.64 13.87 2.61
CA TRP A 57 -7.07 14.68 3.68
C TRP A 57 -5.57 14.75 3.55
N GLU A 58 -5.01 15.87 3.90
CA GLU A 58 -3.60 16.06 4.14
C GLU A 58 -3.33 15.96 5.64
N LEU A 59 -2.36 15.16 6.02
CA LEU A 59 -1.93 14.94 7.39
C LEU A 59 -0.57 15.60 7.58
N GLU A 60 -0.42 16.40 8.63
CA GLU A 60 0.82 17.12 8.90
C GLU A 60 1.17 17.08 10.39
N SER A 61 2.42 16.88 10.72
CA SER A 61 2.95 17.00 12.08
C SER A 61 4.45 17.24 12.07
N ARG A 62 4.95 17.86 13.15
CA ARG A 62 6.38 17.92 13.45
C ARG A 62 6.80 16.88 14.49
N ASN A 63 5.91 15.97 14.83
CA ASN A 63 6.25 14.86 15.71
C ASN A 63 7.30 13.98 15.03
N GLU A 64 8.33 13.56 15.78
CA GLU A 64 9.41 12.73 15.22
C GLU A 64 8.93 11.36 14.72
N HIS A 65 7.78 10.89 15.17
CA HIS A 65 7.20 9.62 14.75
C HIS A 65 6.31 9.75 13.50
N PHE A 66 6.12 10.96 12.96
CA PHE A 66 5.30 11.22 11.79
C PHE A 66 6.09 11.11 10.49
N GLY A 67 5.43 10.64 9.43
CA GLY A 67 5.94 10.57 8.04
C GLY A 67 6.48 9.19 7.65
N GLY A 68 6.70 9.00 6.36
CA GLY A 68 7.23 7.77 5.78
C GLY A 68 6.24 6.59 5.85
N PHE A 69 4.92 6.82 5.73
CA PHE A 69 3.91 5.76 5.91
C PHE A 69 3.76 4.91 4.65
N SER A 70 4.37 3.72 4.66
CA SER A 70 4.35 2.72 3.58
C SER A 70 3.24 1.68 3.74
N ALA A 71 2.80 1.41 4.97
CA ALA A 71 1.80 0.39 5.26
C ALA A 71 0.51 0.94 5.88
N LEU A 72 -0.62 0.30 5.59
CA LEU A 72 -1.93 0.65 6.15
C LEU A 72 -2.75 -0.61 6.41
N ALA A 73 -3.29 -0.76 7.62
CA ALA A 73 -4.20 -1.85 7.97
C ALA A 73 -5.44 -1.31 8.71
N MET A 74 -6.61 -1.93 8.49
CA MET A 74 -7.82 -1.69 9.27
C MET A 74 -7.79 -2.62 10.50
N THR A 75 -7.82 -2.07 11.72
CA THR A 75 -7.66 -2.88 12.95
C THR A 75 -8.96 -3.24 13.65
N ASP A 76 -9.98 -2.35 13.61
CA ASP A 76 -11.23 -2.57 14.36
C ASP A 76 -12.49 -2.03 13.65
N GLY A 77 -12.45 -1.87 12.34
CA GLY A 77 -13.57 -1.31 11.57
C GLY A 77 -13.75 0.21 11.68
N SER A 78 -13.06 0.86 12.62
CA SER A 78 -13.09 2.32 12.83
C SER A 78 -11.71 2.96 12.97
N THR A 79 -10.65 2.17 13.04
CA THR A 79 -9.27 2.61 13.22
C THR A 79 -8.37 2.04 12.15
N LEU A 80 -7.64 2.91 11.47
CA LEU A 80 -6.51 2.55 10.62
C LEU A 80 -5.22 2.59 11.43
N LEU A 81 -4.38 1.60 11.24
CA LEU A 81 -2.99 1.57 11.68
C LEU A 81 -2.12 1.83 10.46
N ALA A 82 -1.47 2.99 10.41
CA ALA A 82 -0.43 3.30 9.45
C ALA A 82 0.94 2.99 10.07
N ALA A 83 1.84 2.36 9.31
CA ALA A 83 3.22 2.13 9.74
C ALA A 83 4.19 2.67 8.71
N SER A 84 5.36 3.12 9.18
CA SER A 84 6.36 3.78 8.34
C SER A 84 7.59 2.91 8.14
N ASP A 85 8.35 3.19 7.08
CA ASP A 85 9.67 2.66 6.76
C ASP A 85 10.64 2.71 7.96
N LYS A 86 10.48 3.67 8.88
CA LYS A 86 11.28 3.77 10.12
C LYS A 86 10.70 2.99 11.28
N ALA A 87 9.84 2.01 11.03
CA ALA A 87 9.16 1.21 12.05
C ALA A 87 8.46 2.06 13.12
N ARG A 88 7.78 3.13 12.69
CA ARG A 88 6.91 3.97 13.49
C ARG A 88 5.46 3.67 13.14
N PHE A 89 4.52 4.11 13.97
CA PHE A 89 3.11 3.96 13.67
C PHE A 89 2.31 5.22 13.96
N MET A 90 1.16 5.31 13.30
CA MET A 90 0.11 6.29 13.57
C MET A 90 -1.23 5.57 13.58
N ARG A 91 -2.08 5.86 14.59
CA ARG A 91 -3.48 5.43 14.59
C ARG A 91 -4.36 6.54 14.06
N ILE A 92 -5.25 6.22 13.13
CA ILE A 92 -6.17 7.17 12.53
C ILE A 92 -7.59 6.67 12.77
N ALA A 93 -8.36 7.41 13.56
CA ALA A 93 -9.77 7.11 13.76
C ALA A 93 -10.57 7.53 12.50
N VAL A 94 -11.31 6.58 11.93
CA VAL A 94 -12.11 6.75 10.71
C VAL A 94 -13.54 6.24 10.93
N PRO A 95 -14.24 6.74 11.97
CA PRO A 95 -15.58 6.25 12.30
C PRO A 95 -16.57 6.57 11.17
N PRO A 96 -17.52 5.67 10.86
CA PRO A 96 -18.51 5.91 9.83
C PRO A 96 -19.31 7.19 10.09
N GLY A 97 -19.42 8.06 9.08
CA GLY A 97 -20.21 9.30 9.15
C GLY A 97 -19.70 10.36 10.11
N ARG A 98 -18.46 10.25 10.61
CA ARG A 98 -17.82 11.23 11.51
C ARG A 98 -16.52 11.77 10.92
N ASN A 99 -15.97 12.81 11.54
CA ASN A 99 -14.69 13.37 11.13
C ASN A 99 -13.56 12.39 11.43
N ILE A 100 -12.56 12.39 10.55
CA ILE A 100 -11.31 11.66 10.74
C ILE A 100 -10.47 12.41 11.78
N ALA A 101 -9.81 11.64 12.62
CA ALA A 101 -8.86 12.17 13.59
C ALA A 101 -7.61 11.28 13.60
N ALA A 102 -6.46 11.86 13.35
CA ALA A 102 -5.18 11.20 13.59
C ALA A 102 -4.84 11.35 15.08
N GLY A 103 -4.40 10.27 15.68
CA GLY A 103 -4.22 10.16 17.12
C GLY A 103 -2.81 9.71 17.50
N GLU A 104 -2.72 8.58 18.16
CA GLU A 104 -1.49 8.05 18.74
C GLU A 104 -0.38 7.85 17.69
N LEU A 105 0.80 8.37 17.99
CA LEU A 105 2.04 8.19 17.27
C LEU A 105 3.07 7.50 18.16
N GLY A 106 3.92 6.67 17.59
CA GLY A 106 4.96 5.99 18.36
C GLY A 106 5.84 5.07 17.53
N TYR A 107 6.63 4.28 18.24
CA TYR A 107 7.42 3.21 17.62
C TYR A 107 6.59 1.94 17.51
N PHE A 108 6.61 1.31 16.35
CA PHE A 108 5.95 0.02 16.13
C PHE A 108 6.51 -1.08 17.04
N ARG A 109 7.76 -0.94 17.43
CA ARG A 109 8.41 -1.75 18.46
C ARG A 109 8.78 -0.90 19.68
N PRO A 110 8.55 -1.37 20.92
CA PRO A 110 9.03 -0.69 22.12
C PRO A 110 10.54 -0.45 22.06
N GLY A 111 10.99 0.79 22.28
CA GLY A 111 12.40 1.17 22.22
C GLY A 111 12.97 1.39 20.82
N GLY A 112 12.11 1.36 19.78
CA GLY A 112 12.53 1.58 18.39
C GLY A 112 13.21 0.38 17.74
N ALA A 113 13.52 0.48 16.45
CA ALA A 113 14.23 -0.55 15.69
C ALA A 113 15.74 -0.42 15.92
N GLN A 114 16.26 -1.07 16.95
CA GLN A 114 17.72 -1.18 17.14
C GLN A 114 18.33 -2.29 16.26
N ASP A 115 17.54 -3.24 15.82
CA ASP A 115 17.91 -4.30 14.88
C ASP A 115 17.68 -3.82 13.45
N LYS A 116 18.74 -3.74 12.65
CA LYS A 116 18.67 -3.33 11.23
C LYS A 116 17.78 -4.23 10.38
N ARG A 117 17.51 -5.46 10.81
CA ARG A 117 16.57 -6.37 10.11
C ARG A 117 15.12 -5.94 10.25
N LEU A 118 14.82 -5.08 11.23
CA LEU A 118 13.51 -4.59 11.61
C LEU A 118 13.38 -3.07 11.43
N SER A 119 14.27 -2.48 10.65
CA SER A 119 14.12 -1.17 10.02
C SER A 119 13.64 -1.39 8.58
N ASP A 120 12.94 -0.45 8.01
CA ASP A 120 12.37 -0.54 6.67
C ASP A 120 11.12 -1.43 6.64
N LEU A 121 10.10 -1.02 7.41
CA LEU A 121 8.80 -1.70 7.44
C LEU A 121 7.99 -1.29 6.21
N GLU A 122 7.55 -2.28 5.40
CA GLU A 122 6.94 -2.04 4.10
C GLU A 122 5.45 -2.38 4.07
N ALA A 123 5.01 -3.42 4.77
CA ALA A 123 3.60 -3.78 4.75
C ALA A 123 3.11 -4.37 6.06
N LEU A 124 1.78 -4.29 6.26
CA LEU A 124 1.06 -4.85 7.39
C LEU A 124 -0.06 -5.76 6.91
N ALA A 125 -0.22 -6.92 7.56
CA ALA A 125 -1.44 -7.71 7.51
C ALA A 125 -2.04 -7.80 8.92
N HIS A 126 -3.35 -7.82 9.03
CA HIS A 126 -4.07 -7.87 10.32
C HIS A 126 -5.14 -8.95 10.29
N ASP A 127 -5.23 -9.71 11.38
CA ASP A 127 -6.33 -10.63 11.61
C ASP A 127 -7.33 -10.00 12.60
N PRO A 128 -8.51 -9.58 12.15
CA PRO A 128 -9.48 -8.91 13.01
C PRO A 128 -10.09 -9.82 14.08
N GLU A 129 -10.02 -11.14 13.91
CA GLU A 129 -10.55 -12.10 14.87
C GLU A 129 -9.64 -12.29 16.08
N THR A 130 -8.33 -12.34 15.84
CA THR A 130 -7.32 -12.57 16.88
C THR A 130 -6.58 -11.32 17.32
N GLY A 131 -6.70 -10.21 16.57
CA GLY A 131 -5.92 -9.00 16.75
C GLY A 131 -4.43 -9.14 16.40
N MET A 132 -4.06 -10.23 15.71
CA MET A 132 -2.68 -10.51 15.31
C MET A 132 -2.28 -9.64 14.13
N ILE A 133 -1.05 -9.14 14.16
CA ILE A 133 -0.48 -8.31 13.10
C ILE A 133 0.77 -9.01 12.58
N TRP A 134 0.94 -9.02 11.26
CA TRP A 134 2.18 -9.37 10.60
C TRP A 134 2.73 -8.13 9.93
N ALA A 135 4.01 -7.86 10.15
CA ALA A 135 4.76 -6.78 9.53
C ALA A 135 5.88 -7.34 8.68
N SER A 136 5.99 -6.89 7.44
CA SER A 136 7.12 -7.22 6.57
C SER A 136 8.16 -6.10 6.59
N TYR A 137 9.42 -6.50 6.46
CA TYR A 137 10.57 -5.60 6.42
C TYR A 137 11.43 -5.93 5.21
N GLU A 138 11.82 -4.90 4.44
CA GLU A 138 12.66 -5.09 3.25
C GLU A 138 13.99 -5.75 3.59
N ASN A 139 14.61 -5.31 4.68
CA ASN A 139 15.89 -5.82 5.09
C ASN A 139 15.87 -7.32 5.41
N LEU A 140 16.59 -8.10 4.60
CA LEU A 140 16.69 -9.56 4.69
C LEU A 140 15.35 -10.29 4.52
N ASN A 141 14.34 -9.66 3.92
CA ASN A 141 13.00 -10.24 3.79
C ASN A 141 12.52 -10.81 5.13
N THR A 142 12.54 -9.97 6.16
CA THR A 142 12.14 -10.35 7.51
C THR A 142 10.64 -10.14 7.68
N ILE A 143 9.99 -11.08 8.36
CA ILE A 143 8.61 -10.94 8.81
C ILE A 143 8.56 -10.98 10.34
N GLU A 144 7.72 -10.14 10.92
CA GLU A 144 7.42 -10.14 12.34
C GLU A 144 5.93 -10.36 12.55
N ARG A 145 5.58 -11.30 13.42
CA ARG A 145 4.22 -11.49 13.91
C ARG A 145 4.11 -10.95 15.32
N VAL A 146 3.10 -10.12 15.55
CA VAL A 146 2.78 -9.50 16.84
C VAL A 146 1.40 -9.95 17.25
N SER A 147 1.30 -10.66 18.39
CA SER A 147 0.01 -11.05 18.95
C SER A 147 -0.63 -9.90 19.76
N ALA A 148 -1.93 -10.00 20.02
CA ALA A 148 -2.69 -8.98 20.75
C ALA A 148 -2.14 -8.67 22.16
N ASP A 149 -1.50 -9.65 22.80
CA ASP A 149 -0.78 -9.47 24.08
C ASP A 149 0.61 -8.85 23.95
N GLY A 150 1.03 -8.48 22.72
CA GLY A 150 2.31 -7.83 22.42
C GLY A 150 3.48 -8.79 22.26
N LYS A 151 3.27 -10.12 22.34
CA LYS A 151 4.34 -11.09 22.07
C LYS A 151 4.76 -11.04 20.59
N ARG A 152 6.07 -11.03 20.36
CA ARG A 152 6.67 -10.88 19.02
C ARG A 152 7.44 -12.14 18.62
N THR A 153 7.30 -12.52 17.37
CA THR A 153 8.07 -13.61 16.74
C THR A 153 8.58 -13.10 15.41
N THR A 154 9.86 -13.22 15.18
CA THR A 154 10.54 -12.68 13.99
C THR A 154 11.34 -13.78 13.32
N ALA A 155 11.23 -13.89 11.99
CA ALA A 155 12.07 -14.77 11.18
C ALA A 155 12.24 -14.21 9.77
N ARG A 156 13.20 -14.75 9.03
CA ARG A 156 13.30 -14.53 7.59
C ARG A 156 12.10 -15.21 6.92
N LEU A 157 11.50 -14.54 5.95
CA LEU A 157 10.38 -15.08 5.19
C LEU A 157 10.85 -16.28 4.35
N PRO A 158 10.26 -17.47 4.51
CA PRO A 158 10.60 -18.63 3.69
C PRO A 158 10.32 -18.38 2.20
N GLY A 159 11.09 -19.01 1.31
CA GLY A 159 10.88 -18.90 -0.14
C GLY A 159 11.45 -17.65 -0.80
N THR A 160 12.10 -16.74 -0.05
CA THR A 160 12.66 -15.49 -0.59
C THR A 160 14.14 -15.60 -0.98
N GLY A 161 14.71 -16.81 -1.03
CA GLY A 161 16.14 -17.00 -1.30
C GLY A 161 16.62 -16.44 -2.64
N ASP A 162 15.77 -16.50 -3.65
CA ASP A 162 16.05 -16.07 -5.02
C ASP A 162 15.49 -14.67 -5.34
N TRP A 163 14.96 -13.96 -4.33
CA TRP A 163 14.47 -12.62 -4.55
C TRP A 163 15.66 -11.67 -4.76
N PRO A 164 15.53 -10.70 -5.69
CA PRO A 164 16.58 -9.71 -5.91
C PRO A 164 16.91 -8.98 -4.60
N ALA A 165 18.20 -8.69 -4.40
CA ALA A 165 18.61 -7.84 -3.30
C ALA A 165 17.90 -6.48 -3.41
N ARG A 166 17.35 -5.96 -2.32
CA ARG A 166 16.52 -4.75 -2.26
C ARG A 166 15.17 -4.88 -2.99
N SER A 167 14.61 -6.07 -3.02
CA SER A 167 13.22 -6.34 -3.43
C SER A 167 12.54 -7.00 -2.26
N GLY A 168 12.19 -6.21 -1.27
CA GLY A 168 11.53 -6.67 -0.07
C GLY A 168 10.09 -7.12 -0.31
N ALA A 169 9.47 -7.67 0.72
CA ALA A 169 8.04 -7.98 0.74
C ALA A 169 7.26 -6.67 0.92
N GLU A 170 6.97 -5.99 -0.19
CA GLU A 170 6.26 -4.70 -0.23
C GLU A 170 4.76 -4.83 0.02
N ALA A 171 4.21 -6.02 -0.16
CA ALA A 171 2.81 -6.30 0.12
C ALA A 171 2.69 -7.64 0.82
N ILE A 172 2.00 -7.64 1.94
CA ILE A 172 1.58 -8.84 2.66
C ILE A 172 0.12 -8.74 3.01
N GLU A 173 -0.66 -9.78 2.74
CA GLU A 173 -2.07 -9.80 3.06
C GLU A 173 -2.52 -11.18 3.53
N ARG A 174 -3.34 -11.20 4.60
CA ARG A 174 -4.03 -12.39 5.06
C ARG A 174 -5.38 -12.51 4.37
N LEU A 175 -5.57 -13.60 3.64
CA LEU A 175 -6.85 -13.91 3.02
C LEU A 175 -7.88 -14.37 4.07
N PRO A 176 -9.20 -14.23 3.81
CA PRO A 176 -10.25 -14.68 4.74
C PRO A 176 -10.18 -16.18 5.07
N ASP A 177 -9.62 -17.00 4.18
CA ASP A 177 -9.42 -18.45 4.39
C ASP A 177 -8.15 -18.79 5.20
N GLY A 178 -7.39 -17.79 5.66
CA GLY A 178 -6.19 -17.93 6.47
C GLY A 178 -4.90 -18.07 5.69
N ARG A 179 -4.94 -18.18 4.35
CA ARG A 179 -3.73 -18.12 3.50
C ARG A 179 -3.14 -16.71 3.51
N PHE A 180 -1.86 -16.61 3.09
CA PHE A 180 -1.20 -15.32 2.92
C PHE A 180 -0.65 -15.16 1.52
N VAL A 181 -0.85 -13.99 0.95
CA VAL A 181 -0.19 -13.55 -0.28
C VAL A 181 0.90 -12.55 0.09
N VAL A 182 2.10 -12.77 -0.44
CA VAL A 182 3.24 -11.85 -0.28
C VAL A 182 3.77 -11.52 -1.67
N ILE A 183 3.96 -10.23 -1.96
CA ILE A 183 4.46 -9.77 -3.26
C ILE A 183 5.68 -8.89 -3.03
N ALA A 184 6.77 -9.15 -3.75
CA ALA A 184 7.98 -8.34 -3.70
C ALA A 184 7.84 -7.06 -4.53
N GLU A 185 8.51 -5.98 -4.12
CA GLU A 185 8.75 -4.89 -5.05
C GLU A 185 9.63 -5.40 -6.21
N SER A 186 9.17 -5.19 -7.39
CA SER A 186 10.01 -5.34 -8.57
C SER A 186 9.58 -4.30 -9.57
N ARG A 187 10.51 -3.58 -10.16
CA ARG A 187 10.24 -2.68 -11.29
C ARG A 187 9.81 -3.47 -12.53
N GLY A 188 9.02 -4.54 -12.27
CA GLY A 188 8.24 -5.32 -13.19
C GLY A 188 8.74 -5.31 -14.63
N GLY A 189 9.95 -5.78 -14.87
CA GLY A 189 10.31 -6.20 -16.22
C GLY A 189 9.25 -7.17 -16.76
N ASP A 190 9.37 -7.66 -17.96
CA ASP A 190 8.39 -8.56 -18.58
C ASP A 190 8.02 -9.79 -17.71
N ALA A 191 8.87 -10.13 -16.77
CA ALA A 191 8.67 -11.26 -15.88
C ALA A 191 7.70 -11.05 -14.70
N GLY A 192 7.35 -9.80 -14.35
CA GLY A 192 6.53 -9.49 -13.16
C GLY A 192 7.28 -9.58 -11.83
N SER A 193 6.62 -9.20 -10.73
CA SER A 193 7.13 -9.24 -9.36
C SER A 193 7.12 -10.65 -8.79
N PRO A 194 8.20 -11.13 -8.15
CA PRO A 194 8.17 -12.39 -7.40
C PRO A 194 7.12 -12.36 -6.31
N ALA A 195 6.43 -13.48 -6.10
CA ALA A 195 5.36 -13.55 -5.12
C ALA A 195 5.25 -14.97 -4.53
N LEU A 196 4.68 -15.05 -3.33
CA LEU A 196 4.51 -16.28 -2.56
C LEU A 196 3.07 -16.37 -2.05
N LEU A 197 2.48 -17.57 -2.15
CA LEU A 197 1.22 -17.91 -1.51
C LEU A 197 1.49 -18.92 -0.42
N PHE A 198 1.33 -18.52 0.83
CA PHE A 198 1.47 -19.39 2.00
C PHE A 198 0.13 -20.08 2.31
N PRO A 199 0.13 -21.38 2.66
CA PRO A 199 -1.09 -22.09 3.03
C PRO A 199 -1.68 -21.65 4.39
N GLY A 200 -0.94 -20.84 5.15
CA GLY A 200 -1.30 -20.27 6.44
C GLY A 200 -0.26 -19.26 6.89
N ASP A 201 -0.11 -19.06 8.20
CA ASP A 201 0.86 -18.13 8.78
C ASP A 201 2.28 -18.34 8.19
N PRO A 202 2.90 -17.30 7.62
CA PRO A 202 4.25 -17.38 7.04
C PRO A 202 5.37 -17.80 8.01
N LEU A 203 5.13 -17.63 9.32
CA LEU A 203 6.02 -18.13 10.39
C LEU A 203 5.63 -19.52 10.90
N GLY A 204 4.60 -20.12 10.31
CA GLY A 204 4.13 -21.47 10.62
C GLY A 204 4.86 -22.55 9.83
N LYS A 205 4.24 -23.73 9.83
CA LYS A 205 4.70 -24.88 9.03
C LYS A 205 3.95 -24.88 7.70
N GLY A 206 4.66 -24.90 6.60
CA GLY A 206 4.09 -25.02 5.25
C GLY A 206 4.97 -24.31 4.23
N GLU A 207 5.26 -25.02 3.15
CA GLU A 207 6.03 -24.45 2.04
C GLU A 207 5.14 -23.52 1.22
N PRO A 208 5.60 -22.29 0.90
CA PRO A 208 4.86 -21.39 0.05
C PRO A 208 4.90 -21.85 -1.41
N LEU A 209 3.82 -21.60 -2.13
CA LEU A 209 3.75 -21.72 -3.57
C LEU A 209 4.32 -20.46 -4.20
N ALA A 210 5.38 -20.60 -5.00
CA ALA A 210 5.98 -19.47 -5.71
C ALA A 210 5.24 -19.20 -7.02
N PHE A 211 5.00 -17.91 -7.30
CA PHE A 211 4.39 -17.42 -8.52
C PHE A 211 4.93 -16.02 -8.86
N ARG A 212 4.38 -15.38 -9.89
CA ARG A 212 4.70 -13.98 -10.23
C ARG A 212 3.45 -13.16 -10.35
N PHE A 213 3.47 -11.93 -9.84
CA PHE A 213 2.39 -10.95 -10.04
C PHE A 213 2.79 -9.95 -11.11
N LYS A 214 1.95 -9.74 -12.11
CA LYS A 214 2.19 -8.77 -13.18
C LYS A 214 1.03 -7.79 -13.28
N GLY A 215 1.33 -6.52 -13.03
CA GLY A 215 0.45 -5.39 -13.32
C GLY A 215 0.70 -4.78 -14.69
N PRO A 216 0.10 -3.63 -14.98
CA PRO A 216 0.43 -2.84 -16.15
C PRO A 216 1.92 -2.48 -16.21
N GLU A 217 2.45 -2.35 -17.43
CA GLU A 217 3.87 -2.07 -17.67
C GLU A 217 4.36 -0.84 -16.87
N GLY A 218 5.50 -1.00 -16.22
CA GLY A 218 6.17 0.04 -15.43
C GLY A 218 5.57 0.29 -14.05
N TYR A 219 4.53 -0.47 -13.64
CA TYR A 219 3.97 -0.38 -12.28
C TYR A 219 4.49 -1.49 -11.39
N SER A 220 4.85 -1.14 -10.15
CA SER A 220 5.24 -2.06 -9.08
C SER A 220 4.16 -2.14 -8.00
N PRO A 221 3.88 -3.32 -7.43
CA PRO A 221 3.02 -3.44 -6.27
C PRO A 221 3.63 -2.71 -5.06
N THR A 222 2.79 -2.07 -4.25
CA THR A 222 3.20 -1.38 -3.02
C THR A 222 2.31 -1.72 -1.83
N GLY A 223 1.14 -2.31 -2.04
CA GLY A 223 0.26 -2.70 -0.97
C GLY A 223 -0.88 -3.58 -1.45
N THR A 224 -1.46 -4.32 -0.53
CA THR A 224 -2.61 -5.21 -0.78
C THR A 224 -3.65 -5.07 0.31
N ALA A 225 -4.92 -5.29 -0.04
CA ALA A 225 -6.01 -5.38 0.92
C ALA A 225 -7.02 -6.43 0.47
N ALA A 226 -7.34 -7.38 1.37
CA ALA A 226 -8.28 -8.45 1.10
C ALA A 226 -9.73 -7.97 1.15
N LEU A 227 -10.54 -8.50 0.24
CA LEU A 227 -11.99 -8.41 0.27
C LEU A 227 -12.59 -9.63 1.00
N PRO A 228 -13.77 -9.51 1.58
CA PRO A 228 -14.42 -10.64 2.28
C PRO A 228 -14.66 -11.87 1.41
N ASP A 229 -14.73 -11.70 0.09
CA ASP A 229 -14.89 -12.80 -0.87
C ASP A 229 -13.57 -13.48 -1.27
N GLY A 230 -12.46 -13.06 -0.67
CA GLY A 230 -11.12 -13.63 -0.88
C GLY A 230 -10.33 -13.00 -2.02
N ARG A 231 -10.93 -12.09 -2.81
CA ARG A 231 -10.17 -11.32 -3.81
C ARG A 231 -9.33 -10.24 -3.15
N LEU A 232 -8.35 -9.74 -3.88
CA LEU A 232 -7.43 -8.70 -3.41
C LEU A 232 -7.55 -7.43 -4.25
N LEU A 233 -7.52 -6.28 -3.58
CA LEU A 233 -7.11 -5.03 -4.18
C LEU A 233 -5.59 -4.91 -4.05
N VAL A 234 -4.91 -4.70 -5.17
CA VAL A 234 -3.46 -4.49 -5.24
C VAL A 234 -3.21 -3.04 -5.62
N LEU A 235 -2.61 -2.29 -4.71
CA LEU A 235 -2.13 -0.94 -4.96
C LEU A 235 -0.80 -1.03 -5.69
N MET A 236 -0.63 -0.25 -6.73
CA MET A 236 0.56 -0.24 -7.56
C MET A 236 0.98 1.18 -7.88
N ARG A 237 2.27 1.41 -7.99
CA ARG A 237 2.83 2.71 -8.37
C ARG A 237 3.78 2.62 -9.55
N THR A 238 3.94 3.73 -10.24
CA THR A 238 5.04 3.99 -11.17
C THR A 238 5.61 5.38 -10.91
N TRP A 239 6.92 5.49 -11.01
CA TRP A 239 7.62 6.74 -10.87
C TRP A 239 8.03 7.29 -12.23
N ARG A 240 7.82 8.59 -12.43
CA ARG A 240 8.31 9.30 -13.62
C ARG A 240 9.37 10.31 -13.24
N PHE A 241 10.47 10.24 -13.94
CA PHE A 241 11.51 11.25 -13.80
C PHE A 241 10.96 12.63 -14.18
N GLY A 242 11.21 13.63 -13.34
CA GLY A 242 10.78 15.01 -13.52
C GLY A 242 11.24 15.89 -12.37
N VAL A 243 10.96 17.19 -12.46
CA VAL A 243 11.26 18.15 -11.39
C VAL A 243 9.98 18.94 -11.08
N PRO A 244 9.28 18.61 -9.96
CA PRO A 244 9.52 17.49 -9.07
C PRO A 244 9.22 16.12 -9.71
N PRO A 245 9.71 15.02 -9.12
CA PRO A 245 9.33 13.68 -9.55
C PRO A 245 7.82 13.47 -9.37
N ALA A 246 7.21 12.72 -10.29
CA ALA A 246 5.78 12.48 -10.26
C ALA A 246 5.48 10.98 -10.10
N PHE A 247 4.59 10.66 -9.17
CA PHE A 247 4.05 9.32 -8.99
C PHE A 247 2.71 9.19 -9.70
N ARG A 248 2.46 8.01 -10.23
CA ARG A 248 1.14 7.59 -10.70
C ARG A 248 0.82 6.27 -10.05
N CYS A 249 -0.33 6.19 -9.43
CA CYS A 249 -0.77 5.00 -8.74
C CYS A 249 -2.05 4.46 -9.38
N LEU A 250 -2.29 3.18 -9.18
CA LEU A 250 -3.51 2.52 -9.60
C LEU A 250 -3.88 1.42 -8.60
N ILE A 251 -5.14 1.01 -8.62
CA ILE A 251 -5.64 -0.12 -7.87
C ILE A 251 -6.11 -1.16 -8.88
N ALA A 252 -5.64 -2.39 -8.73
CA ALA A 252 -6.07 -3.55 -9.50
C ALA A 252 -6.83 -4.53 -8.60
N LEU A 253 -7.88 -5.15 -9.15
CA LEU A 253 -8.59 -6.26 -8.53
C LEU A 253 -8.02 -7.56 -9.06
N ALA A 254 -7.62 -8.47 -8.19
CA ALA A 254 -7.04 -9.75 -8.54
C ALA A 254 -7.66 -10.89 -7.70
N ASP A 255 -7.79 -12.07 -8.31
CA ASP A 255 -8.41 -13.23 -7.67
C ASP A 255 -7.35 -14.28 -7.33
N PRO A 256 -7.03 -14.50 -6.03
CA PRO A 256 -6.05 -15.49 -5.60
C PRO A 256 -6.40 -16.95 -5.96
N ALA A 257 -7.65 -17.26 -6.30
CA ALA A 257 -8.02 -18.57 -6.79
C ALA A 257 -7.40 -18.88 -8.16
N GLN A 258 -6.90 -17.87 -8.88
CA GLN A 258 -6.21 -18.02 -10.17
C GLN A 258 -4.69 -18.20 -10.03
N ILE A 259 -4.16 -18.19 -8.81
CA ILE A 259 -2.72 -18.39 -8.58
C ILE A 259 -2.36 -19.84 -8.84
N ALA A 260 -1.37 -20.05 -9.71
CA ALA A 260 -0.78 -21.36 -9.99
C ALA A 260 0.75 -21.29 -9.89
N SER A 261 1.36 -22.45 -9.56
CA SER A 261 2.81 -22.54 -9.36
C SER A 261 3.58 -22.19 -10.63
N GLY A 262 4.52 -21.25 -10.51
CA GLY A 262 5.37 -20.81 -11.61
C GLY A 262 4.69 -19.92 -12.65
N GLU A 263 3.38 -19.68 -12.52
CA GLU A 263 2.60 -18.91 -13.48
C GLU A 263 2.59 -17.40 -13.14
N VAL A 264 2.13 -16.60 -14.10
CA VAL A 264 1.94 -15.17 -13.93
C VAL A 264 0.50 -14.87 -13.57
N TRP A 265 0.31 -14.39 -12.35
CA TRP A 265 -0.97 -13.88 -11.86
C TRP A 265 -1.14 -12.41 -12.19
N THR A 266 -2.32 -12.00 -12.62
CA THR A 266 -2.62 -10.63 -13.03
C THR A 266 -3.88 -10.11 -12.36
N GLY A 267 -4.04 -8.77 -12.37
CA GLY A 267 -5.25 -8.12 -11.90
C GLY A 267 -5.84 -7.16 -12.95
N ARG A 268 -7.15 -6.92 -12.83
CA ARG A 268 -7.89 -5.93 -13.62
C ARG A 268 -7.81 -4.56 -12.95
N VAL A 269 -7.35 -3.53 -13.64
CA VAL A 269 -7.33 -2.15 -13.12
C VAL A 269 -8.75 -1.65 -12.88
N VAL A 270 -9.03 -1.22 -11.63
CA VAL A 270 -10.34 -0.69 -11.20
C VAL A 270 -10.32 0.82 -10.94
N ALA A 271 -9.15 1.37 -10.60
CA ALA A 271 -8.98 2.82 -10.41
C ALA A 271 -7.56 3.27 -10.82
N ARG A 272 -7.46 4.54 -11.25
CA ARG A 272 -6.18 5.22 -11.48
C ARG A 272 -6.13 6.47 -10.62
N LEU A 273 -5.22 6.51 -9.65
CA LEU A 273 -5.03 7.59 -8.71
C LEU A 273 -4.06 8.61 -9.33
N GLN A 274 -4.64 9.57 -10.04
CA GLN A 274 -3.90 10.60 -10.80
C GLN A 274 -4.71 11.89 -10.88
N PRO A 275 -4.10 13.03 -11.23
CA PRO A 275 -4.82 14.30 -11.36
C PRO A 275 -6.11 14.16 -12.20
N PRO A 276 -7.22 14.86 -11.78
CA PRO A 276 -7.30 15.91 -10.77
C PRO A 276 -7.40 15.42 -9.31
N LEU A 277 -7.35 14.10 -9.04
CA LEU A 277 -7.20 13.60 -7.68
C LEU A 277 -5.82 14.03 -7.14
N PRO A 278 -5.70 14.42 -5.86
CA PRO A 278 -4.40 14.62 -5.25
C PRO A 278 -3.52 13.39 -5.51
N SER A 279 -2.35 13.60 -6.07
CA SER A 279 -1.44 12.52 -6.48
C SER A 279 -0.14 12.64 -5.73
N ASP A 280 0.27 11.56 -5.08
CA ASP A 280 1.53 11.40 -4.39
C ASP A 280 1.97 9.94 -4.43
N ASN A 281 2.96 9.58 -3.64
CA ASN A 281 3.53 8.24 -3.51
C ASN A 281 2.61 7.33 -2.68
N TYR A 282 1.45 6.90 -3.19
CA TYR A 282 0.53 6.03 -2.46
C TYR A 282 1.11 4.63 -2.33
N GLU A 283 1.23 4.15 -1.08
CA GLU A 283 1.83 2.85 -0.75
C GLU A 283 0.93 1.97 0.11
N GLY A 284 0.28 2.53 1.15
CA GLY A 284 -0.61 1.75 2.01
C GLY A 284 -2.05 1.73 1.51
N ILE A 285 -2.71 0.57 1.60
CA ILE A 285 -4.12 0.37 1.26
C ILE A 285 -4.81 -0.47 2.32
N ALA A 286 -6.05 -0.12 2.69
CA ALA A 286 -6.90 -0.90 3.59
C ALA A 286 -8.35 -0.88 3.14
N VAL A 287 -9.11 -1.93 3.46
CA VAL A 287 -10.51 -2.08 3.08
C VAL A 287 -11.38 -2.26 4.31
N ARG A 288 -12.58 -1.65 4.29
CA ARG A 288 -13.64 -1.89 5.25
C ARG A 288 -14.93 -2.23 4.51
N PRO A 289 -15.56 -3.39 4.79
CA PRO A 289 -16.88 -3.71 4.30
C PRO A 289 -17.95 -2.73 4.84
N ARG A 290 -18.97 -2.46 4.05
CA ARG A 290 -20.13 -1.62 4.41
C ARG A 290 -21.40 -2.45 4.46
N ALA A 291 -22.38 -2.00 5.22
CA ALA A 291 -23.67 -2.70 5.37
C ALA A 291 -24.48 -2.79 4.05
N ASP A 292 -24.20 -1.90 3.09
CA ASP A 292 -24.85 -1.87 1.78
C ASP A 292 -24.18 -2.79 0.72
N GLY A 293 -23.21 -3.60 1.14
CA GLY A 293 -22.44 -4.49 0.26
C GLY A 293 -21.35 -3.79 -0.54
N SER A 294 -21.17 -2.48 -0.37
CA SER A 294 -20.02 -1.75 -0.93
C SER A 294 -18.82 -1.82 0.04
N PHE A 295 -17.69 -1.28 -0.39
CA PHE A 295 -16.46 -1.22 0.39
C PHE A 295 -15.99 0.22 0.53
N THR A 296 -15.50 0.59 1.71
CA THR A 296 -14.64 1.76 1.87
C THR A 296 -13.20 1.32 1.65
N VAL A 297 -12.52 1.95 0.71
CA VAL A 297 -11.09 1.72 0.43
C VAL A 297 -10.31 2.94 0.88
N TRP A 298 -9.38 2.73 1.78
CA TRP A 298 -8.47 3.73 2.29
C TRP A 298 -7.11 3.59 1.63
N VAL A 299 -6.49 4.71 1.27
CA VAL A 299 -5.16 4.73 0.67
C VAL A 299 -4.35 5.83 1.32
N ILE A 300 -3.13 5.54 1.77
CA ILE A 300 -2.21 6.51 2.37
C ILE A 300 -0.98 6.68 1.49
N SER A 301 -0.42 7.88 1.45
CA SER A 301 0.85 8.15 0.75
C SER A 301 2.02 8.27 1.71
N ASP A 302 3.18 7.81 1.25
CA ASP A 302 4.47 8.06 1.85
C ASP A 302 5.03 9.40 1.36
N ASP A 303 5.40 10.28 2.28
CA ASP A 303 6.03 11.56 1.99
C ASP A 303 7.55 11.46 1.79
N ASN A 304 8.13 10.26 1.95
CA ASN A 304 9.56 10.00 1.85
C ASN A 304 10.43 11.01 2.64
N PHE A 305 9.85 11.69 3.63
CA PHE A 305 10.45 12.82 4.34
C PHE A 305 10.94 13.93 3.39
N MET A 306 10.24 14.13 2.25
CA MET A 306 10.56 15.11 1.21
C MET A 306 9.61 16.29 1.28
N ARG A 307 10.12 17.54 1.16
CA ARG A 307 9.30 18.77 1.23
C ARG A 307 8.23 18.91 0.17
N HIS A 308 8.38 18.22 -0.95
CA HIS A 308 7.44 18.30 -2.08
C HIS A 308 6.46 17.13 -2.12
N GLN A 309 6.57 16.19 -1.19
CA GLN A 309 5.65 15.08 -1.00
C GLN A 309 4.82 15.30 0.27
N ARG A 310 3.65 14.70 0.30
CA ARG A 310 2.67 14.90 1.35
C ARG A 310 2.19 13.57 1.89
N THR A 311 1.88 13.53 3.16
CA THR A 311 1.10 12.42 3.73
C THR A 311 -0.37 12.67 3.43
N LEU A 312 -0.91 12.01 2.43
CA LEU A 312 -2.30 12.08 2.00
C LEU A 312 -3.06 10.83 2.42
N LEU A 313 -4.30 10.99 2.88
CA LEU A 313 -5.22 9.91 3.15
C LEU A 313 -6.43 10.05 2.22
N LEU A 314 -6.69 9.06 1.37
CA LEU A 314 -7.86 9.00 0.49
C LEU A 314 -8.91 8.07 1.05
N GLN A 315 -10.17 8.44 0.90
CA GLN A 315 -11.33 7.58 1.13
C GLN A 315 -12.09 7.41 -0.18
N LEU A 316 -12.14 6.17 -0.65
CA LEU A 316 -12.85 5.79 -1.85
C LEU A 316 -13.98 4.82 -1.48
N ARG A 317 -15.09 4.89 -2.19
CA ARG A 317 -16.16 3.89 -2.13
C ARG A 317 -16.12 3.05 -3.39
N TRP A 318 -16.12 1.76 -3.22
CA TRP A 318 -16.17 0.82 -4.34
C TRP A 318 -17.32 -0.16 -4.17
N GLN A 319 -18.09 -0.31 -5.23
CA GLN A 319 -19.13 -1.32 -5.34
C GLN A 319 -18.96 -1.98 -6.72
N GLU A 320 -18.70 -3.26 -6.71
CA GLU A 320 -18.62 -3.99 -7.97
C GLU A 320 -19.98 -3.94 -8.67
N ARG A 321 -19.98 -3.48 -9.92
CA ARG A 321 -21.18 -3.57 -10.74
C ARG A 321 -21.37 -5.04 -11.11
N THR A 322 -22.39 -5.67 -10.54
CA THR A 322 -22.89 -6.93 -11.08
C THR A 322 -23.32 -6.65 -12.52
N HIS A 323 -22.50 -7.08 -13.48
CA HIS A 323 -22.98 -7.22 -14.85
C HIS A 323 -24.07 -8.30 -14.80
N GLU A 324 -25.32 -7.86 -14.69
CA GLU A 324 -26.47 -8.69 -14.91
C GLU A 324 -26.27 -9.31 -16.31
N LYS A 325 -25.87 -10.59 -16.34
CA LYS A 325 -25.84 -11.36 -17.58
C LYS A 325 -27.21 -11.19 -18.16
N ALA A 326 -27.32 -10.52 -19.30
CA ALA A 326 -28.51 -10.46 -20.09
C ALA A 326 -28.98 -11.91 -20.31
N ARG A 327 -29.85 -12.38 -19.45
CA ARG A 327 -30.58 -13.63 -19.64
C ARG A 327 -31.39 -13.39 -20.89
N GLY A 328 -30.94 -13.99 -22.01
CA GLY A 328 -31.63 -13.98 -23.28
C GLY A 328 -33.07 -14.33 -23.03
N LYS A 329 -33.97 -13.42 -23.37
CA LYS A 329 -35.40 -13.73 -23.48
C LYS A 329 -35.52 -15.01 -24.30
N PRO A 330 -36.27 -16.01 -23.83
CA PRO A 330 -36.58 -17.18 -24.67
C PRO A 330 -37.27 -16.70 -25.93
N ARG A 331 -36.71 -17.04 -27.09
CA ARG A 331 -37.34 -16.83 -28.40
C ARG A 331 -38.70 -17.55 -28.38
N ALA A 332 -39.77 -16.79 -28.45
CA ALA A 332 -41.13 -17.33 -28.67
C ALA A 332 -41.12 -18.16 -29.96
N SER A 333 -41.34 -19.46 -29.85
CA SER A 333 -41.56 -20.35 -30.99
C SER A 333 -42.88 -19.96 -31.63
N SER A 334 -42.85 -19.38 -32.82
CA SER A 334 -44.03 -19.23 -33.67
C SER A 334 -44.42 -20.62 -34.16
N LYS A 335 -45.49 -21.17 -33.61
CA LYS A 335 -46.20 -22.31 -34.21
C LYS A 335 -46.80 -21.86 -35.56
N ILE A 336 -46.27 -22.38 -36.64
CA ILE A 336 -46.91 -22.36 -37.94
C ILE A 336 -48.04 -23.38 -37.88
N GLN A 337 -49.30 -22.94 -37.91
CA GLN A 337 -50.45 -23.76 -38.22
C GLN A 337 -50.53 -23.91 -39.74
N GLN A 338 -50.33 -25.16 -40.19
CA GLN A 338 -50.79 -25.56 -41.52
C GLN A 338 -52.23 -26.07 -41.36
N GLY A 339 -53.13 -25.41 -42.07
CA GLY A 339 -54.46 -25.90 -42.45
C GLY A 339 -54.42 -26.31 -43.89
#